data_d5f715848528321942294ffbbfd1108c
#
_entry.id   d5f715848528321942294ffbbfd1108c
#
_cell.length_a   1.000
_cell.length_b   1.000
_cell.length_c   1.000
_cell.angle_alpha   90.00
_cell.angle_beta   90.00
_cell.angle_gamma   90.00
#
_symmetry.space_group_name_H-M   'P 1'
#
loop_
_entity.id
_entity.type
_entity.pdbx_description
1 polymer ?
#
loop_
_entity_poly.entity_id
_entity_poly.type
_entity_poly.pdbx_seq_one_letter_code
_entity_poly.pdbx_strand_id
1 'polypeptide(L)'
;MQLKSARVAWHEAYYSPEVSRTASAQEQAKLGTMVQKTSKANTTAASVNHALAGLIQDAITMLPVPLQVFGHWMYAPLGAFKDYRREVWSMVALKAGITPSDTELWVLADAAIHSYRDLAQDKPLELSMRNRPLRVRHWLTEQHGIEIDSRRWCVKYAAAWGRLFAVMDELDRRALAPVSKVISEANEEPDDCVQWGKLVVNFKRAGMGDE
;
A
#
# COMPACT_ATOMS: atom_id res chain seq x y z
N MET A 1 4.44 -17.79 -12.76
CA MET A 1 3.78 -16.45 -12.79
C MET A 1 4.71 -15.47 -12.06
N GLN A 2 5.30 -14.49 -12.73
CA GLN A 2 6.20 -13.52 -12.07
C GLN A 2 5.36 -12.42 -11.43
N LEU A 3 5.33 -12.37 -10.12
CA LEU A 3 4.77 -11.23 -9.39
C LEU A 3 5.72 -10.03 -9.50
N LYS A 4 5.23 -8.93 -10.05
CA LYS A 4 6.07 -7.81 -10.47
C LYS A 4 6.55 -6.92 -9.32
N SER A 5 5.83 -6.79 -8.22
CA SER A 5 6.27 -6.02 -7.06
C SER A 5 5.51 -6.39 -5.78
N ALA A 6 6.16 -6.23 -4.62
CA ALA A 6 5.54 -6.47 -3.32
C ALA A 6 4.35 -5.52 -3.04
N ARG A 7 4.34 -4.32 -3.61
CA ARG A 7 3.23 -3.36 -3.51
C ARG A 7 1.98 -3.87 -4.21
N VAL A 8 2.15 -4.37 -5.44
CA VAL A 8 1.05 -4.98 -6.22
C VAL A 8 0.54 -6.22 -5.51
N ALA A 9 1.42 -7.07 -5.00
CA ALA A 9 1.04 -8.27 -4.27
C ALA A 9 0.26 -7.96 -2.99
N TRP A 10 0.65 -6.92 -2.24
CA TRP A 10 -0.12 -6.43 -1.09
C TRP A 10 -1.51 -5.97 -1.52
N HIS A 11 -1.60 -5.17 -2.59
CA HIS A 11 -2.88 -4.71 -3.12
C HIS A 11 -3.79 -5.88 -3.51
N GLU A 12 -3.27 -6.82 -4.30
CA GLU A 12 -4.01 -7.98 -4.80
C GLU A 12 -4.46 -8.93 -3.68
N ALA A 13 -3.67 -9.10 -2.63
CA ALA A 13 -4.00 -9.94 -1.48
C ALA A 13 -5.26 -9.44 -0.73
N TYR A 14 -5.53 -8.13 -0.77
CA TYR A 14 -6.73 -7.53 -0.17
C TYR A 14 -7.79 -7.12 -1.20
N TYR A 15 -7.53 -7.37 -2.49
CA TYR A 15 -8.50 -7.13 -3.53
C TYR A 15 -9.56 -8.24 -3.53
N SER A 16 -10.78 -7.91 -3.13
CA SER A 16 -11.89 -8.87 -3.23
C SER A 16 -12.43 -8.88 -4.65
N PRO A 17 -12.28 -10.00 -5.39
CA PRO A 17 -12.83 -10.12 -6.74
C PRO A 17 -14.37 -10.06 -6.76
N GLU A 18 -15.03 -10.29 -5.61
CA GLU A 18 -16.49 -10.21 -5.48
C GLU A 18 -16.99 -8.76 -5.62
N VAL A 19 -16.29 -7.79 -5.02
CA VAL A 19 -16.63 -6.36 -5.18
C VAL A 19 -16.41 -5.91 -6.62
N SER A 20 -15.36 -6.39 -7.27
CA SER A 20 -15.09 -6.11 -8.69
C SER A 20 -16.10 -6.79 -9.62
N ARG A 21 -16.56 -8.00 -9.28
CA ARG A 21 -17.60 -8.71 -10.05
C ARG A 21 -18.95 -8.03 -9.93
N THR A 22 -19.34 -7.54 -8.76
CA THR A 22 -20.57 -6.77 -8.57
C THR A 22 -20.53 -5.43 -9.29
N ALA A 23 -19.41 -4.71 -9.26
CA ALA A 23 -19.24 -3.47 -10.03
C ALA A 23 -19.30 -3.74 -11.54
N SER A 24 -18.58 -4.76 -12.03
CA SER A 24 -18.60 -5.18 -13.43
C SER A 24 -19.97 -5.71 -13.86
N ALA A 25 -20.69 -6.45 -12.99
CA ALA A 25 -22.04 -6.94 -13.26
C ALA A 25 -23.07 -5.78 -13.29
N GLN A 26 -22.92 -4.79 -12.43
CA GLN A 26 -23.76 -3.57 -12.44
C GLN A 26 -23.53 -2.72 -13.70
N GLU A 27 -22.28 -2.58 -14.14
CA GLU A 27 -21.99 -1.90 -15.42
C GLU A 27 -22.52 -2.68 -16.62
N GLN A 28 -22.37 -4.01 -16.64
CA GLN A 28 -22.91 -4.87 -17.69
C GLN A 28 -24.45 -4.88 -17.71
N ALA A 29 -25.10 -4.85 -16.52
CA ALA A 29 -26.55 -4.72 -16.42
C ALA A 29 -27.05 -3.37 -16.94
N LYS A 30 -26.30 -2.28 -16.73
CA LYS A 30 -26.60 -0.97 -17.28
C LYS A 30 -26.47 -0.92 -18.82
N LEU A 31 -25.59 -1.76 -19.39
CA LEU A 31 -25.37 -1.86 -20.83
C LEU A 31 -26.33 -2.85 -21.54
N GLY A 32 -27.24 -3.52 -20.80
CA GLY A 32 -28.27 -4.40 -21.37
C GLY A 32 -27.73 -5.66 -22.06
N THR A 33 -26.45 -5.99 -21.89
CA THR A 33 -25.83 -7.17 -22.49
C THR A 33 -25.80 -8.34 -21.49
N MET A 34 -26.66 -9.32 -21.68
CA MET A 34 -26.56 -10.63 -21.01
C MET A 34 -25.37 -11.38 -21.63
N VAL A 35 -24.19 -11.21 -21.08
CA VAL A 35 -23.03 -12.05 -21.39
C VAL A 35 -23.09 -13.29 -20.48
N GLN A 36 -23.49 -14.41 -21.05
CA GLN A 36 -23.41 -15.71 -20.40
C GLN A 36 -21.91 -16.06 -20.26
N LYS A 37 -21.31 -15.72 -19.12
CA LYS A 37 -19.96 -16.18 -18.77
C LYS A 37 -20.01 -17.64 -18.36
N THR A 38 -19.76 -18.54 -19.29
CA THR A 38 -19.32 -19.91 -18.96
C THR A 38 -17.97 -19.80 -18.26
N SER A 39 -17.99 -19.90 -16.94
CA SER A 39 -16.76 -19.87 -16.12
C SER A 39 -16.03 -21.21 -16.22
N LYS A 40 -15.33 -21.44 -17.33
CA LYS A 40 -14.14 -22.28 -17.35
C LYS A 40 -12.92 -21.42 -17.07
N ALA A 41 -12.96 -20.58 -16.04
CA ALA A 41 -11.76 -19.97 -15.50
C ALA A 41 -10.95 -21.09 -14.84
N ASN A 42 -9.69 -21.23 -15.24
CA ASN A 42 -8.73 -22.16 -14.68
C ASN A 42 -8.81 -22.18 -13.15
N THR A 43 -9.54 -23.16 -12.60
CA THR A 43 -9.71 -23.35 -11.15
C THR A 43 -8.35 -23.47 -10.46
N THR A 44 -7.36 -24.07 -11.13
CA THR A 44 -5.99 -24.23 -10.65
C THR A 44 -5.27 -22.88 -10.50
N ALA A 45 -5.31 -21.99 -11.50
CA ALA A 45 -4.69 -20.67 -11.42
C ALA A 45 -5.36 -19.79 -10.36
N ALA A 46 -6.69 -19.85 -10.23
CA ALA A 46 -7.41 -19.17 -9.17
C ALA A 46 -7.02 -19.70 -7.79
N SER A 47 -6.89 -21.02 -7.61
CA SER A 47 -6.48 -21.63 -6.35
C SER A 47 -5.05 -21.24 -5.95
N VAL A 48 -4.11 -21.21 -6.89
CA VAL A 48 -2.73 -20.77 -6.66
C VAL A 48 -2.69 -19.29 -6.24
N ASN A 49 -3.46 -18.44 -6.91
CA ASN A 49 -3.55 -17.03 -6.55
C ASN A 49 -4.16 -16.84 -5.15
N HIS A 50 -5.16 -17.63 -4.77
CA HIS A 50 -5.74 -17.59 -3.43
C HIS A 50 -4.76 -18.08 -2.36
N ALA A 51 -4.01 -19.15 -2.63
CA ALA A 51 -2.99 -19.65 -1.70
C ALA A 51 -1.89 -18.62 -1.47
N LEU A 52 -1.40 -18.00 -2.55
CA LEU A 52 -0.39 -16.95 -2.47
C LEU A 52 -0.92 -15.69 -1.74
N ALA A 53 -2.16 -15.30 -2.00
CA ALA A 53 -2.80 -14.20 -1.27
C ALA A 53 -2.87 -14.49 0.23
N GLY A 54 -3.19 -15.73 0.62
CA GLY A 54 -3.16 -16.18 2.01
C GLY A 54 -1.78 -16.05 2.65
N LEU A 55 -0.72 -16.53 1.98
CA LEU A 55 0.67 -16.40 2.47
C LEU A 55 1.10 -14.94 2.63
N ILE A 56 0.69 -14.06 1.71
CA ILE A 56 0.98 -12.63 1.80
C ILE A 56 0.22 -12.01 2.97
N GLN A 57 -1.05 -12.36 3.18
CA GLN A 57 -1.84 -11.88 4.32
C GLN A 57 -1.22 -12.34 5.65
N ASP A 58 -0.78 -13.60 5.74
CA ASP A 58 -0.09 -14.12 6.93
C ASP A 58 1.21 -13.35 7.19
N ALA A 59 2.03 -13.10 6.15
CA ALA A 59 3.24 -12.31 6.28
C ALA A 59 2.97 -10.86 6.73
N ILE A 60 1.86 -10.27 6.30
CA ILE A 60 1.43 -8.94 6.73
C ILE A 60 0.96 -8.95 8.18
N THR A 61 0.19 -9.96 8.60
CA THR A 61 -0.31 -10.06 9.99
C THR A 61 0.80 -10.26 11.01
N MET A 62 1.94 -10.82 10.61
CA MET A 62 3.13 -10.96 11.46
C MET A 62 3.92 -9.64 11.63
N LEU A 63 3.62 -8.60 10.88
CA LEU A 63 4.26 -7.30 11.04
C LEU A 63 3.80 -6.62 12.34
N PRO A 64 4.65 -5.77 12.95
CA PRO A 64 4.21 -4.85 13.99
C PRO A 64 3.02 -3.99 13.52
N VAL A 65 2.03 -3.76 14.40
CA VAL A 65 0.80 -3.03 14.08
C VAL A 65 1.04 -1.70 13.34
N PRO A 66 2.03 -0.86 13.70
CA PRO A 66 2.28 0.38 12.97
C PRO A 66 2.67 0.17 11.49
N LEU A 67 3.36 -0.94 11.18
CA LEU A 67 3.72 -1.28 9.79
C LEU A 67 2.54 -1.87 9.03
N GLN A 68 1.67 -2.62 9.69
CA GLN A 68 0.40 -3.08 9.09
C GLN A 68 -0.48 -1.88 8.71
N VAL A 69 -0.69 -0.95 9.65
CA VAL A 69 -1.49 0.28 9.44
C VAL A 69 -0.92 1.11 8.28
N PHE A 70 0.40 1.29 8.26
CA PHE A 70 1.08 2.00 7.17
C PHE A 70 0.86 1.30 5.82
N GLY A 71 1.14 -0.01 5.74
CA GLY A 71 1.01 -0.77 4.50
C GLY A 71 -0.44 -0.85 4.01
N HIS A 72 -1.40 -1.05 4.89
CA HIS A 72 -2.82 -1.05 4.52
C HIS A 72 -3.27 0.31 3.97
N TRP A 73 -2.84 1.41 4.60
CA TRP A 73 -3.14 2.73 4.07
C TRP A 73 -2.50 2.96 2.70
N MET A 74 -1.24 2.54 2.51
CA MET A 74 -0.48 2.81 1.28
C MET A 74 -0.91 1.93 0.10
N TYR A 75 -1.14 0.64 0.34
CA TYR A 75 -1.22 -0.35 -0.74
C TYR A 75 -2.57 -1.03 -0.88
N ALA A 76 -3.37 -1.13 0.18
CA ALA A 76 -4.68 -1.78 0.07
C ALA A 76 -5.65 -1.01 -0.84
N PRO A 77 -6.67 -1.69 -1.39
CA PRO A 77 -7.67 -1.06 -2.24
C PRO A 77 -8.32 0.16 -1.59
N LEU A 78 -8.63 1.16 -2.40
CA LEU A 78 -9.29 2.39 -1.95
C LEU A 78 -10.60 2.07 -1.22
N GLY A 79 -10.73 2.61 -0.01
CA GLY A 79 -11.93 2.46 0.82
C GLY A 79 -11.85 1.39 1.89
N ALA A 80 -11.04 0.33 1.73
CA ALA A 80 -10.96 -0.75 2.71
C ALA A 80 -10.37 -0.29 4.07
N PHE A 81 -9.38 0.59 4.04
CA PHE A 81 -8.63 1.03 5.23
C PHE A 81 -8.50 2.56 5.32
N LYS A 82 -9.53 3.30 4.87
CA LYS A 82 -9.52 4.77 4.86
C LYS A 82 -9.34 5.39 6.25
N ASP A 83 -9.80 4.70 7.28
CA ASP A 83 -9.75 5.18 8.66
C ASP A 83 -8.31 5.22 9.21
N TYR A 84 -7.38 4.44 8.64
CA TYR A 84 -5.97 4.45 9.02
C TYR A 84 -5.21 5.72 8.62
N ARG A 85 -5.79 6.59 7.78
CA ARG A 85 -5.15 7.86 7.36
C ARG A 85 -4.63 8.66 8.53
N ARG A 86 -5.46 8.86 9.56
CA ARG A 86 -5.13 9.69 10.71
C ARG A 86 -3.98 9.10 11.53
N GLU A 87 -3.97 7.79 11.68
CA GLU A 87 -2.92 7.07 12.39
C GLU A 87 -1.59 7.13 11.65
N VAL A 88 -1.61 6.90 10.33
CA VAL A 88 -0.41 7.01 9.48
C VAL A 88 0.13 8.44 9.51
N TRP A 89 -0.72 9.44 9.35
CA TRP A 89 -0.34 10.83 9.43
C TRP A 89 0.36 11.16 10.74
N SER A 90 -0.28 10.86 11.87
CA SER A 90 0.30 11.13 13.20
C SER A 90 1.63 10.38 13.39
N MET A 91 1.68 9.12 13.03
CA MET A 91 2.89 8.31 13.14
C MET A 91 4.05 8.86 12.31
N VAL A 92 3.81 9.21 11.05
CA VAL A 92 4.86 9.73 10.14
C VAL A 92 5.33 11.10 10.63
N ALA A 93 4.42 12.00 11.01
CA ALA A 93 4.76 13.31 11.53
C ALA A 93 5.64 13.21 12.78
N LEU A 94 5.21 12.44 13.78
CA LEU A 94 5.95 12.27 15.04
C LEU A 94 7.34 11.64 14.82
N LYS A 95 7.44 10.63 13.96
CA LYS A 95 8.74 10.01 13.60
C LYS A 95 9.67 10.99 12.85
N ALA A 96 9.12 11.94 12.10
CA ALA A 96 9.88 13.00 11.45
C ALA A 96 10.25 14.16 12.40
N GLY A 97 9.92 14.05 13.69
CA GLY A 97 10.16 15.10 14.70
C GLY A 97 9.25 16.31 14.55
N ILE A 98 8.05 16.12 13.99
CA ILE A 98 7.02 17.15 13.86
C ILE A 98 5.97 16.92 14.93
N THR A 99 5.68 17.97 15.71
CA THR A 99 4.67 17.91 16.78
C THR A 99 3.37 18.59 16.37
N PRO A 100 2.23 18.21 16.95
CA PRO A 100 0.94 18.86 16.67
C PRO A 100 0.91 20.37 16.98
N SER A 101 1.83 20.86 17.81
CA SER A 101 1.97 22.29 18.14
C SER A 101 2.43 23.14 16.95
N ASP A 102 3.20 22.56 15.99
CA ASP A 102 3.51 23.21 14.73
C ASP A 102 2.47 22.86 13.66
N THR A 103 1.35 23.54 13.69
CA THR A 103 0.19 23.26 12.81
C THR A 103 0.57 23.26 11.33
N GLU A 104 1.46 24.15 10.89
CA GLU A 104 1.85 24.22 9.47
C GLU A 104 2.66 22.98 9.04
N LEU A 105 3.64 22.54 9.86
CA LEU A 105 4.40 21.33 9.57
C LEU A 105 3.56 20.07 9.76
N TRP A 106 2.61 20.10 10.70
CA TRP A 106 1.66 19.01 10.90
C TRP A 106 0.80 18.78 9.66
N VAL A 107 0.29 19.84 9.03
CA VAL A 107 -0.45 19.78 7.77
C VAL A 107 0.45 19.39 6.60
N LEU A 108 1.71 19.83 6.59
CA LEU A 108 2.69 19.39 5.60
C LEU A 108 2.87 17.87 5.60
N ALA A 109 2.80 17.22 6.76
CA ALA A 109 2.86 15.76 6.86
C ALA A 109 1.66 15.09 6.17
N ASP A 110 0.47 15.67 6.21
CA ASP A 110 -0.70 15.19 5.47
C ASP A 110 -0.46 15.24 3.95
N ALA A 111 0.04 16.37 3.44
CA ALA A 111 0.43 16.49 2.03
C ALA A 111 1.48 15.43 1.62
N ALA A 112 2.45 15.15 2.51
CA ALA A 112 3.50 14.19 2.24
C ALA A 112 2.99 12.76 2.14
N ILE A 113 2.10 12.31 3.04
CA ILE A 113 1.55 10.95 2.98
C ILE A 113 0.66 10.74 1.77
N HIS A 114 -0.12 11.77 1.35
CA HIS A 114 -0.89 11.71 0.11
C HIS A 114 0.01 11.61 -1.12
N SER A 115 1.04 12.45 -1.20
CA SER A 115 2.02 12.39 -2.29
C SER A 115 2.75 11.05 -2.36
N TYR A 116 3.10 10.47 -1.20
CA TYR A 116 3.76 9.17 -1.13
C TYR A 116 2.84 8.05 -1.60
N ARG A 117 1.58 8.07 -1.19
CA ARG A 117 0.57 7.10 -1.62
C ARG A 117 0.34 7.15 -3.13
N ASP A 118 0.28 8.35 -3.71
CA ASP A 118 0.13 8.51 -5.17
C ASP A 118 1.31 7.88 -5.93
N LEU A 119 2.53 8.01 -5.41
CA LEU A 119 3.71 7.32 -5.96
C LEU A 119 3.64 5.79 -5.77
N ALA A 120 3.17 5.35 -4.61
CA ALA A 120 3.07 3.92 -4.29
C ALA A 120 2.02 3.20 -5.15
N GLN A 121 1.03 3.92 -5.67
CA GLN A 121 -0.03 3.42 -6.55
C GLN A 121 0.27 3.59 -8.05
N ASP A 122 1.54 3.78 -8.41
CA ASP A 122 2.00 3.94 -9.80
C ASP A 122 1.28 5.07 -10.58
N LYS A 123 0.78 6.09 -9.87
CA LYS A 123 0.28 7.28 -10.55
C LYS A 123 1.44 7.98 -11.28
N PRO A 124 1.17 8.60 -12.44
CA PRO A 124 2.21 9.25 -13.23
C PRO A 124 3.08 10.17 -12.36
N LEU A 125 4.41 10.01 -12.45
CA LEU A 125 5.40 10.78 -11.68
C LEU A 125 5.21 12.29 -11.87
N GLU A 126 4.60 12.67 -12.98
CA GLU A 126 4.22 14.05 -13.29
C GLU A 126 3.18 14.62 -12.32
N LEU A 127 2.36 13.77 -11.71
CA LEU A 127 1.35 14.16 -10.72
C LEU A 127 1.91 14.18 -9.30
N SER A 128 3.07 13.56 -9.06
CA SER A 128 3.68 13.50 -7.75
C SER A 128 4.16 14.87 -7.27
N MET A 129 3.91 15.13 -5.98
CA MET A 129 4.39 16.35 -5.30
C MET A 129 5.82 16.20 -4.75
N ARG A 130 6.40 14.99 -4.73
CA ARG A 130 7.68 14.70 -4.05
C ARG A 130 8.80 15.69 -4.42
N ASN A 131 9.00 15.96 -5.70
CA ASN A 131 10.06 16.83 -6.21
C ASN A 131 9.51 18.14 -6.79
N ARG A 132 8.29 18.55 -6.41
CA ARG A 132 7.62 19.72 -6.96
C ARG A 132 7.08 20.65 -5.88
N PRO A 133 7.96 21.48 -5.26
CA PRO A 133 7.56 22.39 -4.17
C PRO A 133 6.38 23.30 -4.50
N LEU A 134 6.27 23.75 -5.75
CA LEU A 134 5.15 24.56 -6.21
C LEU A 134 3.81 23.85 -6.05
N ARG A 135 3.75 22.55 -6.41
CA ARG A 135 2.51 21.75 -6.27
C ARG A 135 2.14 21.53 -4.81
N VAL A 136 3.14 21.28 -3.96
CA VAL A 136 2.91 21.14 -2.52
C VAL A 136 2.32 22.42 -1.95
N ARG A 137 2.91 23.57 -2.29
CA ARG A 137 2.44 24.87 -1.83
C ARG A 137 1.01 25.15 -2.30
N HIS A 138 0.72 24.88 -3.58
CA HIS A 138 -0.62 25.04 -4.14
C HIS A 138 -1.63 24.13 -3.42
N TRP A 139 -1.29 22.86 -3.21
CA TRP A 139 -2.12 21.93 -2.48
C TRP A 139 -2.41 22.40 -1.04
N LEU A 140 -1.38 22.90 -0.33
CA LEU A 140 -1.54 23.45 1.03
C LEU A 140 -2.47 24.68 1.06
N THR A 141 -2.36 25.54 0.06
CA THR A 141 -3.24 26.71 -0.07
C THR A 141 -4.69 26.26 -0.36
N GLU A 142 -4.89 25.36 -1.31
CA GLU A 142 -6.23 24.89 -1.69
C GLU A 142 -6.94 24.09 -0.60
N GLN A 143 -6.23 23.18 0.07
CA GLN A 143 -6.83 22.25 1.03
C GLN A 143 -6.89 22.82 2.46
N HIS A 144 -5.97 23.70 2.84
CA HIS A 144 -5.80 24.16 4.22
C HIS A 144 -5.70 25.69 4.36
N GLY A 145 -5.74 26.44 3.26
CA GLY A 145 -5.63 27.91 3.28
C GLY A 145 -4.25 28.42 3.72
N ILE A 146 -3.21 27.56 3.66
CA ILE A 146 -1.86 27.91 4.10
C ILE A 146 -1.05 28.41 2.92
N GLU A 147 -0.77 29.73 2.92
CA GLU A 147 0.09 30.36 1.90
C GLU A 147 1.57 30.27 2.30
N ILE A 148 2.37 29.67 1.41
CA ILE A 148 3.83 29.51 1.60
C ILE A 148 4.55 30.07 0.38
N ASP A 149 5.33 31.11 0.58
CA ASP A 149 6.21 31.64 -0.46
C ASP A 149 7.47 30.75 -0.66
N SER A 150 8.23 31.01 -1.71
CA SER A 150 9.43 30.25 -2.04
C SER A 150 10.52 30.34 -0.99
N ARG A 151 10.67 31.50 -0.33
CA ARG A 151 11.68 31.72 0.70
C ARG A 151 11.34 30.95 1.98
N ARG A 152 10.09 31.02 2.43
CA ARG A 152 9.61 30.23 3.57
C ARG A 152 9.73 28.73 3.30
N TRP A 153 9.43 28.30 2.07
CA TRP A 153 9.62 26.90 1.68
C TRP A 153 11.07 26.45 1.92
N CYS A 154 12.03 27.15 1.36
CA CYS A 154 13.45 26.78 1.48
C CYS A 154 13.95 26.78 2.94
N VAL A 155 13.50 27.73 3.75
CA VAL A 155 14.01 27.91 5.12
C VAL A 155 13.35 26.92 6.11
N LYS A 156 12.04 26.73 6.04
CA LYS A 156 11.28 25.95 7.07
C LYS A 156 10.85 24.58 6.56
N TYR A 157 10.28 24.50 5.35
CA TYR A 157 9.51 23.32 4.94
C TYR A 157 10.33 22.27 4.18
N ALA A 158 11.33 22.67 3.40
CA ALA A 158 12.10 21.73 2.56
C ALA A 158 12.80 20.65 3.38
N ALA A 159 13.40 21.00 4.51
CA ALA A 159 14.06 20.05 5.39
C ALA A 159 13.05 19.09 6.06
N ALA A 160 11.90 19.62 6.50
CA ALA A 160 10.82 18.81 7.07
C ALA A 160 10.24 17.85 6.03
N TRP A 161 10.02 18.33 4.80
CA TRP A 161 9.58 17.52 3.67
C TRP A 161 10.52 16.34 3.40
N GLY A 162 11.83 16.59 3.35
CA GLY A 162 12.84 15.55 3.20
C GLY A 162 12.80 14.50 4.31
N ARG A 163 12.65 14.92 5.59
CA ARG A 163 12.53 13.99 6.72
C ARG A 163 11.27 13.15 6.65
N LEU A 164 10.13 13.72 6.24
CA LEU A 164 8.87 12.99 6.07
C LEU A 164 9.03 11.86 5.04
N PHE A 165 9.63 12.15 3.89
CA PHE A 165 9.87 11.13 2.87
C PHE A 165 10.87 10.07 3.32
N ALA A 166 11.93 10.44 4.03
CA ALA A 166 12.90 9.49 4.58
C ALA A 166 12.24 8.52 5.57
N VAL A 167 11.34 9.02 6.41
CA VAL A 167 10.55 8.18 7.34
C VAL A 167 9.64 7.22 6.57
N MET A 168 8.96 7.71 5.54
CA MET A 168 8.07 6.87 4.72
C MET A 168 8.84 5.82 3.92
N ASP A 169 9.98 6.18 3.33
CA ASP A 169 10.86 5.23 2.63
C ASP A 169 11.35 4.10 3.56
N GLU A 170 11.66 4.42 4.83
CA GLU A 170 12.04 3.41 5.83
C GLU A 170 10.86 2.53 6.26
N LEU A 171 9.68 3.10 6.48
CA LEU A 171 8.47 2.33 6.79
C LEU A 171 8.08 1.42 5.62
N ASP A 172 8.17 1.93 4.39
CA ASP A 172 7.92 1.20 3.15
C ASP A 172 8.82 -0.02 3.03
N ARG A 173 10.14 0.20 3.15
CA ARG A 173 11.13 -0.86 3.11
C ARG A 173 10.86 -1.96 4.13
N ARG A 174 10.51 -1.59 5.36
CA ARG A 174 10.22 -2.54 6.44
C ARG A 174 8.90 -3.27 6.25
N ALA A 175 7.87 -2.57 5.80
CA ALA A 175 6.56 -3.16 5.57
C ALA A 175 6.58 -4.16 4.39
N LEU A 176 7.31 -3.85 3.32
CA LEU A 176 7.37 -4.69 2.13
C LEU A 176 8.37 -5.86 2.21
N ALA A 177 9.32 -5.82 3.14
CA ALA A 177 10.35 -6.85 3.25
C ALA A 177 9.79 -8.28 3.38
N PRO A 178 8.82 -8.61 4.28
CA PRO A 178 8.27 -9.95 4.38
C PRO A 178 7.45 -10.34 3.15
N VAL A 179 6.73 -9.40 2.54
CA VAL A 179 5.98 -9.67 1.29
C VAL A 179 6.93 -9.97 0.14
N SER A 180 8.02 -9.21 0.01
CA SER A 180 9.07 -9.48 -0.99
C SER A 180 9.69 -10.85 -0.82
N LYS A 181 9.90 -11.29 0.43
CA LYS A 181 10.41 -12.63 0.73
C LYS A 181 9.47 -13.72 0.24
N VAL A 182 8.17 -13.63 0.56
CA VAL A 182 7.15 -14.58 0.08
C VAL A 182 7.13 -14.65 -1.45
N ILE A 183 7.24 -13.51 -2.13
CA ILE A 183 7.27 -13.45 -3.59
C ILE A 183 8.53 -14.13 -4.16
N SER A 184 9.70 -13.87 -3.56
CA SER A 184 10.96 -14.51 -3.99
C SER A 184 10.88 -16.00 -3.84
N GLU A 185 10.44 -16.50 -2.70
CA GLU A 185 10.25 -17.93 -2.44
C GLU A 185 9.28 -18.57 -3.44
N ALA A 186 8.17 -17.90 -3.73
CA ALA A 186 7.18 -18.36 -4.71
C ALA A 186 7.70 -18.38 -6.15
N ASN A 187 8.66 -17.50 -6.50
CA ASN A 187 9.27 -17.45 -7.83
C ASN A 187 10.45 -18.43 -8.00
N GLU A 188 11.09 -18.87 -6.91
CA GLU A 188 12.22 -19.80 -6.92
C GLU A 188 11.77 -21.27 -6.98
N GLU A 189 10.52 -21.58 -6.61
CA GLU A 189 10.01 -22.94 -6.70
C GLU A 189 9.67 -23.32 -8.15
N PRO A 190 10.20 -24.45 -8.67
CA PRO A 190 9.82 -24.97 -9.97
C PRO A 190 8.35 -25.38 -9.97
N ASP A 191 7.71 -25.33 -11.15
CA ASP A 191 6.28 -25.53 -11.47
C ASP A 191 5.59 -26.83 -10.96
N ASP A 192 6.20 -27.59 -10.05
CA ASP A 192 5.64 -28.80 -9.47
C ASP A 192 4.59 -28.46 -8.40
N CYS A 193 3.32 -28.53 -8.79
CA CYS A 193 2.14 -28.38 -7.93
C CYS A 193 2.16 -29.18 -6.60
N VAL A 194 3.11 -30.09 -6.43
CA VAL A 194 3.24 -30.95 -5.26
C VAL A 194 3.95 -30.27 -4.08
N GLN A 195 4.72 -29.21 -4.31
CA GLN A 195 5.52 -28.57 -3.27
C GLN A 195 4.78 -27.47 -2.50
N TRP A 196 3.75 -26.86 -3.07
CA TRP A 196 2.93 -25.82 -2.38
C TRP A 196 2.34 -26.33 -1.07
N GLY A 197 1.96 -27.61 -1.00
CA GLY A 197 1.50 -28.23 0.25
C GLY A 197 2.56 -28.27 1.36
N LYS A 198 3.84 -28.34 1.02
CA LYS A 198 4.95 -28.37 2.00
C LYS A 198 5.27 -26.97 2.54
N LEU A 199 5.15 -25.91 1.73
CA LEU A 199 5.34 -24.52 2.14
C LEU A 199 4.33 -24.13 3.22
N VAL A 200 3.06 -24.42 3.01
CA VAL A 200 1.98 -24.15 3.99
C VAL A 200 2.22 -24.89 5.32
N VAL A 201 2.74 -26.14 5.26
CA VAL A 201 3.02 -26.93 6.47
C VAL A 201 4.24 -26.39 7.23
N ASN A 202 5.28 -25.92 6.53
CA ASN A 202 6.49 -25.39 7.16
C ASN A 202 6.26 -24.04 7.84
N PHE A 203 5.44 -23.15 7.26
CA PHE A 203 5.06 -21.89 7.90
C PHE A 203 4.26 -22.12 9.20
N LYS A 204 3.33 -23.09 9.20
CA LYS A 204 2.57 -23.45 10.43
C LYS A 204 3.47 -24.04 11.52
N ARG A 205 4.54 -24.78 11.15
CA ARG A 205 5.50 -25.31 12.15
C ARG A 205 6.44 -24.28 12.73
N ALA A 206 6.84 -23.26 11.95
CA ALA A 206 7.70 -22.18 12.43
C ALA A 206 6.99 -21.24 13.42
N GLY A 207 5.65 -21.15 13.37
CA GLY A 207 4.85 -20.35 14.31
C GLY A 207 4.44 -21.06 15.61
N MET A 208 4.78 -22.34 15.79
CA MET A 208 4.43 -23.15 16.96
C MET A 208 5.65 -23.52 17.84
N GLY A 209 6.73 -22.76 17.78
CA GLY A 209 7.92 -22.90 18.60
C GLY A 209 7.82 -22.02 19.85
N ASP A 210 7.46 -22.68 20.92
CA ASP A 210 7.79 -22.54 22.32
C ASP A 210 7.34 -21.27 23.08
N GLU A 211 6.30 -21.48 23.89
CA GLU A 211 6.24 -20.94 25.25
C GLU A 211 7.06 -21.82 26.21
#